data_b04045088ed47266662621da350d2d6e
#
_entry.id   b04045088ed47266662621da350d2d6e
#
_cell.length_a   1.000
_cell.length_b   1.000
_cell.length_c   1.000
_cell.angle_alpha   90.00
_cell.angle_beta   90.00
_cell.angle_gamma   90.00
#
_symmetry.space_group_name_H-M   'P 1'
#
loop_
_entity.id
_entity.type
_entity.pdbx_description
1 polymer ?
#
loop_
_entity_poly.entity_id
_entity_poly.type
_entity_poly.pdbx_seq_one_letter_code
_entity_poly.pdbx_strand_id
1 'polypeptide(L)'
;MSGHHCRPIDLALQGGGAHGAFTWGVLDRLLEDERLEITAISGTSAGAMNAVVLAHGLAKGGRHEAKQALLRFWTRVSQASAWSQGLAGLFWDWAVPGSPLAWTMDWMTRTWSPYQLNPLDLNPLRDILAQEVDFEFLRAHCGPRVFVSATHVQSGRLREFRHEELTVDAVMASACLPLLFRAVEIDGEAYWDGGYVANPSLLPLITESPCSDLVLVQINPACRPEVPTSARDILDRLNEITFNSSLLKELRSIALLQQLLAAEGHPAGVGAGSLFHQVARLRLHHIDATEDMAQLGAASKLNAAWPMIQRLHTIGRDTADAWLQQHGAHI
;
A
#
# COMPACT_ATOMS: atom_id res chain seq x y z
N MET A 1 -29.88 6.28 24.97
CA MET A 1 -28.65 6.51 24.19
C MET A 1 -28.02 5.15 23.96
N SER A 2 -28.30 4.53 22.83
CA SER A 2 -27.72 3.24 22.44
C SER A 2 -26.25 3.48 22.09
N GLY A 3 -25.35 2.99 22.95
CA GLY A 3 -23.92 3.01 22.67
C GLY A 3 -23.66 2.26 21.36
N HIS A 4 -23.33 2.95 20.30
CA HIS A 4 -22.78 2.34 19.10
C HIS A 4 -21.40 1.79 19.52
N HIS A 5 -21.32 0.47 19.71
CA HIS A 5 -20.03 -0.20 19.90
C HIS A 5 -19.28 -0.07 18.56
N CYS A 6 -18.30 0.85 18.53
CA CYS A 6 -17.33 0.92 17.44
C CYS A 6 -16.56 -0.40 17.38
N ARG A 7 -16.43 -0.95 16.19
CA ARG A 7 -15.70 -2.21 15.94
C ARG A 7 -14.30 -1.88 15.46
N PRO A 8 -13.28 -2.24 16.21
CA PRO A 8 -11.91 -1.98 15.81
C PRO A 8 -11.54 -2.87 14.62
N ILE A 9 -10.87 -2.28 13.66
CA ILE A 9 -10.26 -2.98 12.51
C ILE A 9 -8.84 -2.50 12.29
N ASP A 10 -7.97 -3.41 11.89
CA ASP A 10 -6.65 -3.08 11.36
C ASP A 10 -6.65 -3.15 9.85
N LEU A 11 -5.87 -2.29 9.21
CA LEU A 11 -5.76 -2.22 7.76
C LEU A 11 -4.38 -2.65 7.29
N ALA A 12 -4.34 -3.51 6.28
CA ALA A 12 -3.14 -3.88 5.56
C ALA A 12 -3.26 -3.41 4.10
N LEU A 13 -2.47 -2.39 3.72
CA LEU A 13 -2.61 -1.68 2.47
C LEU A 13 -1.48 -2.02 1.50
N GLN A 14 -1.81 -2.75 0.43
CA GLN A 14 -0.85 -3.17 -0.57
C GLN A 14 -0.34 -1.98 -1.40
N GLY A 15 0.93 -2.05 -1.81
CA GLY A 15 1.54 -1.13 -2.76
C GLY A 15 1.23 -1.48 -4.21
N GLY A 16 1.28 -0.48 -5.08
CA GLY A 16 0.99 -0.67 -6.50
C GLY A 16 0.99 0.63 -7.33
N GLY A 17 1.75 1.65 -6.94
CA GLY A 17 1.85 2.92 -7.65
C GLY A 17 0.50 3.64 -7.76
N ALA A 18 0.14 4.12 -8.95
CA ALA A 18 -1.13 4.83 -9.19
C ALA A 18 -2.37 3.96 -8.89
N HIS A 19 -2.23 2.62 -8.90
CA HIS A 19 -3.31 1.72 -8.46
C HIS A 19 -3.67 1.89 -6.99
N GLY A 20 -2.83 2.54 -6.16
CA GLY A 20 -3.18 2.96 -4.81
C GLY A 20 -4.41 3.88 -4.73
N ALA A 21 -4.86 4.46 -5.85
CA ALA A 21 -6.13 5.17 -5.92
C ALA A 21 -7.36 4.25 -5.72
N PHE A 22 -7.25 2.95 -6.03
CA PHE A 22 -8.22 1.94 -5.62
C PHE A 22 -8.32 1.87 -4.09
N THR A 23 -7.16 1.77 -3.41
CA THR A 23 -7.11 1.80 -1.94
C THR A 23 -7.73 3.09 -1.39
N TRP A 24 -7.47 4.25 -1.99
CA TRP A 24 -8.14 5.50 -1.62
C TRP A 24 -9.67 5.36 -1.70
N GLY A 25 -10.22 4.78 -2.77
CA GLY A 25 -11.66 4.53 -2.91
C GLY A 25 -12.20 3.63 -1.81
N VAL A 26 -11.49 2.54 -1.47
CA VAL A 26 -11.84 1.66 -0.36
C VAL A 26 -11.87 2.43 0.96
N LEU A 27 -10.81 3.17 1.28
CA LEU A 27 -10.71 3.96 2.50
C LEU A 27 -11.80 5.03 2.59
N ASP A 28 -12.09 5.70 1.48
CA ASP A 28 -13.14 6.71 1.40
C ASP A 28 -14.51 6.15 1.78
N ARG A 29 -14.83 4.92 1.34
CA ARG A 29 -16.09 4.24 1.67
C ARG A 29 -16.08 3.68 3.11
N LEU A 30 -14.97 3.11 3.59
CA LEU A 30 -14.86 2.63 4.98
C LEU A 30 -15.01 3.77 5.99
N LEU A 31 -14.50 4.97 5.68
CA LEU A 31 -14.64 6.16 6.52
C LEU A 31 -16.08 6.67 6.64
N GLU A 32 -16.99 6.28 5.75
CA GLU A 32 -18.42 6.60 5.85
C GLU A 32 -19.16 5.69 6.84
N ASP A 33 -18.59 4.54 7.17
CA ASP A 33 -19.20 3.60 8.12
C ASP A 33 -18.75 3.92 9.55
N GLU A 34 -19.59 4.63 10.29
CA GLU A 34 -19.31 5.04 11.67
C GLU A 34 -19.17 3.87 12.66
N ARG A 35 -19.57 2.67 12.25
CA ARG A 35 -19.42 1.46 13.06
C ARG A 35 -17.98 0.95 13.15
N LEU A 36 -17.12 1.32 12.18
CA LEU A 36 -15.74 0.87 12.11
C LEU A 36 -14.80 1.87 12.79
N GLU A 37 -13.81 1.38 13.51
CA GLU A 37 -12.73 2.16 14.08
C GLU A 37 -11.38 1.61 13.59
N ILE A 38 -10.61 2.42 12.87
CA ILE A 38 -9.29 2.02 12.37
C ILE A 38 -8.28 2.19 13.49
N THR A 39 -7.66 1.08 13.94
CA THR A 39 -6.76 1.07 15.11
C THR A 39 -5.28 1.01 14.72
N ALA A 40 -4.95 0.25 13.68
CA ALA A 40 -3.59 0.22 13.14
C ALA A 40 -3.60 0.03 11.61
N ILE A 41 -2.53 0.47 10.95
CA ILE A 41 -2.40 0.41 9.50
C ILE A 41 -0.97 -0.02 9.15
N SER A 42 -0.84 -1.11 8.40
CA SER A 42 0.41 -1.48 7.75
C SER A 42 0.33 -1.17 6.27
N GLY A 43 1.33 -0.51 5.72
CA GLY A 43 1.33 -0.13 4.31
C GLY A 43 2.69 -0.24 3.65
N THR A 44 2.67 -0.47 2.34
CA THR A 44 3.86 -0.52 1.50
C THR A 44 3.67 0.36 0.28
N SER A 45 4.68 1.15 -0.10
CA SER A 45 4.66 1.98 -1.32
C SER A 45 3.44 2.92 -1.35
N ALA A 46 2.59 2.87 -2.36
CA ALA A 46 1.34 3.63 -2.41
C ALA A 46 0.41 3.33 -1.22
N GLY A 47 0.44 2.10 -0.69
CA GLY A 47 -0.26 1.73 0.54
C GLY A 47 0.27 2.48 1.77
N ALA A 48 1.59 2.69 1.86
CA ALA A 48 2.22 3.49 2.93
C ALA A 48 1.83 4.97 2.82
N MET A 49 1.78 5.52 1.60
CA MET A 49 1.32 6.89 1.37
C MET A 49 -0.14 7.07 1.82
N ASN A 50 -1.04 6.17 1.40
CA ASN A 50 -2.43 6.18 1.85
C ASN A 50 -2.53 6.07 3.39
N ALA A 51 -1.71 5.20 4.01
CA ALA A 51 -1.70 4.97 5.45
C ALA A 51 -1.35 6.23 6.25
N VAL A 52 -0.27 6.94 5.89
CA VAL A 52 0.15 8.14 6.63
C VAL A 52 -0.78 9.33 6.39
N VAL A 53 -1.31 9.50 5.16
CA VAL A 53 -2.29 10.54 4.84
C VAL A 53 -3.59 10.32 5.60
N LEU A 54 -4.07 9.06 5.62
CA LEU A 54 -5.26 8.66 6.37
C LEU A 54 -5.08 8.91 7.87
N ALA A 55 -4.00 8.40 8.46
CA ALA A 55 -3.74 8.50 9.90
C ALA A 55 -3.57 9.95 10.35
N HIS A 56 -2.83 10.77 9.57
CA HIS A 56 -2.69 12.20 9.82
C HIS A 56 -4.05 12.93 9.77
N GLY A 57 -4.87 12.65 8.75
CA GLY A 57 -6.20 13.25 8.62
C GLY A 57 -7.13 12.85 9.78
N LEU A 58 -7.11 11.56 10.20
CA LEU A 58 -7.88 11.08 11.34
C LEU A 58 -7.46 11.78 12.64
N ALA A 59 -6.15 11.92 12.88
CA ALA A 59 -5.63 12.60 14.07
C ALA A 59 -5.95 14.09 14.07
N LYS A 60 -5.96 14.75 12.91
CA LYS A 60 -6.15 16.21 12.77
C LYS A 60 -7.61 16.65 12.86
N GLY A 61 -8.53 15.88 12.29
CA GLY A 61 -9.94 16.31 12.18
C GLY A 61 -10.91 15.16 11.93
N GLY A 62 -10.51 13.94 12.30
CA GLY A 62 -11.35 12.76 12.21
C GLY A 62 -11.63 12.33 10.76
N ARG A 63 -12.69 11.58 10.59
CA ARG A 63 -13.07 10.95 9.30
C ARG A 63 -13.22 11.93 8.14
N HIS A 64 -13.80 13.10 8.42
CA HIS A 64 -13.99 14.13 7.39
C HIS A 64 -12.65 14.65 6.87
N GLU A 65 -11.74 15.03 7.76
CA GLU A 65 -10.41 15.53 7.37
C GLU A 65 -9.59 14.43 6.67
N ALA A 66 -9.69 13.18 7.12
CA ALA A 66 -9.03 12.06 6.48
C ALA A 66 -9.47 11.88 5.02
N LYS A 67 -10.78 11.98 4.74
CA LYS A 67 -11.32 11.93 3.36
C LYS A 67 -10.78 13.09 2.53
N GLN A 68 -10.77 14.32 3.07
CA GLN A 68 -10.26 15.50 2.37
C GLN A 68 -8.75 15.42 2.13
N ALA A 69 -7.98 14.92 3.09
CA ALA A 69 -6.54 14.74 2.94
C ALA A 69 -6.19 13.74 1.82
N LEU A 70 -6.87 12.60 1.76
CA LEU A 70 -6.70 11.62 0.68
C LEU A 70 -7.08 12.21 -0.69
N LEU A 71 -8.18 12.96 -0.78
CA LEU A 71 -8.58 13.64 -2.01
C LEU A 71 -7.52 14.65 -2.45
N ARG A 72 -7.01 15.50 -1.54
CA ARG A 72 -5.96 16.48 -1.85
C ARG A 72 -4.69 15.79 -2.32
N PHE A 73 -4.27 14.74 -1.61
CA PHE A 73 -3.07 13.96 -1.95
C PHE A 73 -3.16 13.43 -3.39
N TRP A 74 -4.21 12.68 -3.73
CA TRP A 74 -4.36 12.09 -5.06
C TRP A 74 -4.57 13.13 -6.17
N THR A 75 -5.24 14.25 -5.86
CA THR A 75 -5.36 15.38 -6.79
C THR A 75 -3.99 15.97 -7.11
N ARG A 76 -3.15 16.21 -6.10
CA ARG A 76 -1.79 16.73 -6.30
C ARG A 76 -0.89 15.74 -7.03
N VAL A 77 -0.98 14.46 -6.74
CA VAL A 77 -0.26 13.40 -7.47
C VAL A 77 -0.61 13.46 -8.95
N SER A 78 -1.89 13.58 -9.28
CA SER A 78 -2.33 13.68 -10.66
C SER A 78 -1.86 14.98 -11.33
N GLN A 79 -1.93 16.12 -10.64
CA GLN A 79 -1.46 17.42 -11.16
C GLN A 79 0.05 17.39 -11.41
N ALA A 80 0.85 16.81 -10.52
CA ALA A 80 2.29 16.67 -10.71
C ALA A 80 2.61 15.76 -11.91
N SER A 81 1.85 14.70 -12.12
CA SER A 81 1.96 13.85 -13.31
C SER A 81 1.63 14.62 -14.58
N ALA A 82 0.57 15.43 -14.60
CA ALA A 82 0.19 16.25 -15.75
C ALA A 82 1.23 17.35 -16.04
N TRP A 83 1.79 17.96 -14.99
CA TRP A 83 2.86 18.95 -15.14
C TRP A 83 4.15 18.33 -15.70
N SER A 84 4.55 17.16 -15.20
CA SER A 84 5.69 16.42 -15.74
C SER A 84 5.46 16.00 -17.19
N GLN A 85 4.23 15.65 -17.57
CA GLN A 85 3.84 15.40 -18.97
C GLN A 85 3.89 16.67 -19.82
N GLY A 86 3.58 17.85 -19.29
CA GLY A 86 3.65 19.14 -20.00
C GLY A 86 5.08 19.62 -20.27
N LEU A 87 6.01 19.45 -19.31
CA LEU A 87 7.44 19.76 -19.49
C LEU A 87 8.21 18.60 -20.11
N ALA A 88 7.79 17.38 -19.87
CA ALA A 88 8.36 16.14 -20.41
C ALA A 88 7.44 15.49 -21.45
N GLY A 89 6.49 16.22 -22.03
CA GLY A 89 5.67 15.73 -23.14
C GLY A 89 6.50 15.18 -24.29
N LEU A 90 7.79 15.54 -24.32
CA LEU A 90 8.81 14.89 -25.13
C LEU A 90 9.30 13.55 -24.55
N PHE A 91 9.07 13.26 -23.24
CA PHE A 91 9.64 12.10 -22.58
C PHE A 91 8.59 11.12 -22.00
N TRP A 92 7.30 11.53 -21.87
CA TRP A 92 6.23 10.71 -21.26
C TRP A 92 5.15 10.22 -22.22
N ASP A 93 5.22 10.55 -23.51
CA ASP A 93 4.42 9.94 -24.59
C ASP A 93 4.72 8.43 -24.77
N TRP A 94 5.71 7.95 -24.02
CA TRP A 94 6.09 6.53 -23.96
C TRP A 94 5.07 5.64 -23.21
N ALA A 95 4.15 6.21 -22.45
CA ALA A 95 3.02 5.48 -21.89
C ALA A 95 2.03 5.00 -22.99
N VAL A 96 2.19 5.46 -24.24
CA VAL A 96 1.47 4.88 -25.38
C VAL A 96 2.16 3.57 -25.78
N PRO A 97 1.52 2.41 -25.52
CA PRO A 97 2.08 1.12 -25.88
C PRO A 97 2.43 1.05 -27.36
N GLY A 98 3.69 0.71 -27.66
CA GLY A 98 4.15 0.52 -29.05
C GLY A 98 4.75 1.76 -29.74
N SER A 99 4.91 2.91 -29.05
CA SER A 99 5.64 4.04 -29.64
C SER A 99 7.14 3.75 -29.72
N PRO A 100 7.85 4.25 -30.76
CA PRO A 100 9.32 4.11 -30.87
C PRO A 100 10.05 4.70 -29.66
N LEU A 101 9.46 5.73 -29.02
CA LEU A 101 9.98 6.38 -27.84
C LEU A 101 9.86 5.48 -26.59
N ALA A 102 8.80 4.67 -26.49
CA ALA A 102 8.66 3.66 -25.45
C ALA A 102 9.80 2.63 -25.46
N TRP A 103 10.20 2.21 -26.67
CA TRP A 103 11.32 1.29 -26.85
C TRP A 103 12.66 1.89 -26.43
N THR A 104 12.89 3.16 -26.76
CA THR A 104 14.14 3.86 -26.39
C THR A 104 14.23 4.07 -24.88
N MET A 105 13.12 4.38 -24.22
CA MET A 105 13.10 4.57 -22.76
C MET A 105 13.22 3.24 -22.00
N ASP A 106 12.54 2.18 -22.44
CA ASP A 106 12.72 0.84 -21.86
C ASP A 106 14.19 0.40 -22.01
N TRP A 107 14.81 0.65 -23.15
CA TRP A 107 16.24 0.41 -23.34
C TRP A 107 17.11 1.31 -22.46
N MET A 108 16.78 2.60 -22.31
CA MET A 108 17.51 3.53 -21.44
C MET A 108 17.42 3.12 -19.95
N THR A 109 16.25 2.78 -19.44
CA THR A 109 16.08 2.35 -18.03
C THR A 109 16.74 1.01 -17.74
N ARG A 110 16.96 0.17 -18.73
CA ARG A 110 17.75 -1.07 -18.62
C ARG A 110 19.25 -0.86 -18.70
N THR A 111 19.69 0.27 -19.32
CA THR A 111 21.10 0.54 -19.61
C THR A 111 21.69 1.58 -18.63
N TRP A 112 20.86 2.51 -18.15
CA TRP A 112 21.26 3.66 -17.33
C TRP A 112 20.57 3.59 -15.98
N SER A 113 21.35 3.80 -14.92
CA SER A 113 20.80 3.81 -13.56
C SER A 113 20.07 5.12 -13.25
N PRO A 114 19.17 5.15 -12.25
CA PRO A 114 18.55 6.40 -11.81
C PRO A 114 19.57 7.43 -11.30
N TYR A 115 20.75 7.00 -10.88
CA TYR A 115 21.84 7.91 -10.51
C TYR A 115 22.38 8.71 -11.69
N GLN A 116 22.23 8.19 -12.91
CA GLN A 116 22.65 8.83 -14.15
C GLN A 116 21.50 9.62 -14.80
N LEU A 117 20.26 9.09 -14.73
CA LEU A 117 19.08 9.69 -15.36
C LEU A 117 18.47 10.83 -14.52
N ASN A 118 18.60 10.76 -13.20
CA ASN A 118 18.08 11.77 -12.25
C ASN A 118 19.19 12.23 -11.29
N PRO A 119 20.22 12.97 -11.78
CA PRO A 119 21.35 13.39 -10.94
C PRO A 119 20.96 14.37 -9.84
N LEU A 120 19.85 15.07 -9.97
CA LEU A 120 19.33 16.02 -8.97
C LEU A 120 18.37 15.37 -7.96
N ASP A 121 18.10 14.08 -8.10
CA ASP A 121 17.17 13.32 -7.25
C ASP A 121 15.79 13.98 -7.09
N LEU A 122 15.25 14.50 -8.18
CA LEU A 122 13.94 15.15 -8.19
C LEU A 122 12.84 14.10 -8.03
N ASN A 123 12.05 14.24 -6.97
CA ASN A 123 10.92 13.37 -6.69
C ASN A 123 9.71 14.19 -6.21
N PRO A 124 8.79 14.57 -7.12
CA PRO A 124 7.62 15.37 -6.78
C PRO A 124 6.72 14.74 -5.70
N LEU A 125 6.69 13.41 -5.60
CA LEU A 125 5.91 12.71 -4.57
C LEU A 125 6.39 13.05 -3.16
N ARG A 126 7.70 13.27 -2.98
CA ARG A 126 8.28 13.70 -1.70
C ARG A 126 7.70 15.04 -1.24
N ASP A 127 7.68 16.01 -2.15
CA ASP A 127 7.19 17.36 -1.84
C ASP A 127 5.69 17.36 -1.55
N ILE A 128 4.91 16.59 -2.33
CA ILE A 128 3.47 16.41 -2.12
C ILE A 128 3.22 15.81 -0.74
N LEU A 129 3.93 14.75 -0.39
CA LEU A 129 3.76 14.06 0.88
C LEU A 129 4.14 14.94 2.07
N ALA A 130 5.26 15.67 1.97
CA ALA A 130 5.73 16.60 3.01
C ALA A 130 4.77 17.78 3.22
N GLN A 131 4.00 18.18 2.20
CA GLN A 131 2.98 19.22 2.31
C GLN A 131 1.64 18.72 2.88
N GLU A 132 1.29 17.44 2.65
CA GLU A 132 0.03 16.87 3.13
C GLU A 132 0.12 16.30 4.54
N VAL A 133 1.30 15.81 4.95
CA VAL A 133 1.49 15.13 6.23
C VAL A 133 2.52 15.86 7.07
N ASP A 134 2.07 16.37 8.21
CA ASP A 134 2.95 16.82 9.30
C ASP A 134 3.36 15.58 10.11
N PHE A 135 4.57 15.08 9.85
CA PHE A 135 5.09 13.88 10.49
C PHE A 135 5.39 14.07 11.99
N GLU A 136 5.70 15.27 12.44
CA GLU A 136 5.89 15.56 13.87
C GLU A 136 4.55 15.49 14.59
N PHE A 137 3.54 16.12 14.01
CA PHE A 137 2.17 16.03 14.50
C PHE A 137 1.68 14.57 14.52
N LEU A 138 1.89 13.83 13.43
CA LEU A 138 1.46 12.43 13.32
C LEU A 138 2.04 11.57 14.44
N ARG A 139 3.36 11.68 14.70
CA ARG A 139 4.02 10.92 15.77
C ARG A 139 3.59 11.31 17.18
N ALA A 140 3.20 12.57 17.38
CA ALA A 140 2.85 13.11 18.70
C ALA A 140 1.40 12.88 19.10
N HIS A 141 0.50 12.61 18.15
CA HIS A 141 -0.94 12.55 18.40
C HIS A 141 -1.47 11.12 18.35
N CYS A 142 -2.45 10.86 19.23
CA CYS A 142 -3.19 9.60 19.24
C CYS A 142 -4.01 9.45 17.95
N GLY A 143 -3.81 8.35 17.26
CA GLY A 143 -4.51 7.95 16.04
C GLY A 143 -4.19 6.49 15.74
N PRO A 144 -4.55 5.99 14.56
CA PRO A 144 -4.15 4.66 14.15
C PRO A 144 -2.62 4.54 14.15
N ARG A 145 -2.10 3.46 14.72
CA ARG A 145 -0.66 3.16 14.61
C ARG A 145 -0.31 2.82 13.17
N VAL A 146 0.75 3.37 12.65
CA VAL A 146 1.15 3.14 11.25
C VAL A 146 2.49 2.43 11.20
N PHE A 147 2.57 1.41 10.33
CA PHE A 147 3.76 0.62 10.04
C PHE A 147 4.05 0.73 8.55
N VAL A 148 5.30 1.04 8.21
CA VAL A 148 5.74 1.22 6.82
C VAL A 148 6.87 0.28 6.52
N SER A 149 6.71 -0.54 5.47
CA SER A 149 7.69 -1.54 5.05
C SER A 149 8.64 -1.00 4.00
N ALA A 150 9.95 -1.21 4.17
CA ALA A 150 10.97 -0.94 3.16
C ALA A 150 11.96 -2.10 3.05
N THR A 151 12.68 -2.18 1.95
CA THR A 151 13.74 -3.17 1.71
C THR A 151 15.10 -2.56 1.99
N HIS A 152 15.81 -3.08 2.96
CA HIS A 152 17.21 -2.69 3.20
C HIS A 152 18.09 -3.24 2.07
N VAL A 153 18.75 -2.34 1.34
CA VAL A 153 19.42 -2.69 0.07
C VAL A 153 20.53 -3.72 0.24
N GLN A 154 21.44 -3.50 1.20
CA GLN A 154 22.64 -4.33 1.35
C GLN A 154 22.33 -5.75 1.82
N SER A 155 21.27 -5.93 2.64
CA SER A 155 20.95 -7.26 3.21
C SER A 155 19.76 -7.94 2.56
N GLY A 156 18.93 -7.21 1.80
CA GLY A 156 17.67 -7.68 1.26
C GLY A 156 16.61 -7.97 2.34
N ARG A 157 16.82 -7.50 3.57
CA ARG A 157 15.90 -7.73 4.68
C ARG A 157 14.81 -6.68 4.74
N LEU A 158 13.69 -7.07 5.34
CA LEU A 158 12.61 -6.15 5.69
C LEU A 158 13.08 -5.16 6.76
N ARG A 159 12.81 -3.87 6.53
CA ARG A 159 12.81 -2.81 7.54
C ARG A 159 11.38 -2.34 7.74
N GLU A 160 10.88 -2.44 8.95
CA GLU A 160 9.59 -1.88 9.34
C GLU A 160 9.85 -0.60 10.12
N PHE A 161 9.39 0.52 9.56
CA PHE A 161 9.35 1.80 10.28
C PHE A 161 8.06 1.87 11.08
N ARG A 162 8.20 1.95 12.39
CA ARG A 162 7.07 2.07 13.32
C ARG A 162 6.55 3.49 13.39
N HIS A 163 5.38 3.66 13.96
CA HIS A 163 4.70 4.95 14.06
C HIS A 163 5.60 6.08 14.57
N GLU A 164 6.42 5.80 15.58
CA GLU A 164 7.32 6.74 16.24
C GLU A 164 8.54 7.12 15.38
N GLU A 165 8.84 6.31 14.35
CA GLU A 165 9.98 6.46 13.44
C GLU A 165 9.57 7.10 12.10
N LEU A 166 8.27 7.37 11.90
CA LEU A 166 7.76 7.84 10.61
C LEU A 166 8.32 9.21 10.26
N THR A 167 8.87 9.30 9.08
CA THR A 167 9.33 10.51 8.41
C THR A 167 8.92 10.47 6.95
N VAL A 168 9.04 11.59 6.26
CA VAL A 168 8.85 11.60 4.80
C VAL A 168 9.81 10.60 4.13
N ASP A 169 11.05 10.50 4.61
CA ASP A 169 12.06 9.58 4.06
C ASP A 169 11.68 8.12 4.26
N ALA A 170 11.11 7.74 5.40
CA ALA A 170 10.65 6.37 5.66
C ALA A 170 9.56 5.96 4.66
N VAL A 171 8.61 6.85 4.35
CA VAL A 171 7.56 6.58 3.37
C VAL A 171 8.11 6.57 1.95
N MET A 172 9.03 7.49 1.62
CA MET A 172 9.70 7.51 0.31
C MET A 172 10.59 6.29 0.10
N ALA A 173 11.25 5.78 1.14
CA ALA A 173 11.99 4.51 1.10
C ALA A 173 11.07 3.35 0.72
N SER A 174 9.88 3.30 1.32
CA SER A 174 8.85 2.30 1.01
C SER A 174 8.36 2.34 -0.44
N ALA A 175 8.47 3.48 -1.12
CA ALA A 175 8.01 3.69 -2.50
C ALA A 175 9.18 3.87 -3.50
N CYS A 176 10.41 3.59 -3.09
CA CYS A 176 11.60 3.76 -3.90
C CYS A 176 11.84 2.58 -4.84
N LEU A 177 11.25 2.62 -6.04
CA LEU A 177 11.50 1.63 -7.08
C LEU A 177 12.93 1.77 -7.62
N PRO A 178 13.80 0.73 -7.53
CA PRO A 178 15.24 0.83 -7.78
C PRO A 178 15.63 1.18 -9.21
N LEU A 179 14.74 0.96 -10.17
CA LEU A 179 14.97 1.32 -11.59
C LEU A 179 14.52 2.74 -11.93
N LEU A 180 13.77 3.41 -11.04
CA LEU A 180 13.22 4.75 -11.25
C LEU A 180 13.84 5.81 -10.35
N PHE A 181 14.21 5.43 -9.12
CA PHE A 181 14.68 6.36 -8.09
C PHE A 181 16.00 5.87 -7.48
N ARG A 182 16.80 6.82 -7.00
CA ARG A 182 17.96 6.51 -6.15
C ARG A 182 17.47 5.88 -4.86
N ALA A 183 18.29 5.00 -4.26
CA ALA A 183 18.00 4.49 -2.93
C ALA A 183 17.84 5.64 -1.93
N VAL A 184 16.83 5.54 -1.06
CA VAL A 184 16.66 6.52 0.02
C VAL A 184 17.59 6.14 1.16
N GLU A 185 18.40 7.09 1.60
CA GLU A 185 19.34 6.89 2.71
C GLU A 185 18.73 7.43 4.02
N ILE A 186 18.68 6.58 5.04
CA ILE A 186 18.23 6.91 6.39
C ILE A 186 19.26 6.36 7.37
N ASP A 187 19.86 7.23 8.19
CA ASP A 187 20.88 6.87 9.19
C ASP A 187 22.08 6.12 8.61
N GLY A 188 22.46 6.43 7.37
CA GLY A 188 23.59 5.81 6.66
C GLY A 188 23.28 4.46 6.01
N GLU A 189 22.03 3.99 6.08
CA GLU A 189 21.56 2.76 5.45
C GLU A 189 20.67 3.08 4.24
N ALA A 190 20.79 2.28 3.18
CA ALA A 190 20.06 2.49 1.93
C ALA A 190 18.83 1.60 1.82
N TYR A 191 17.73 2.16 1.32
CA TYR A 191 16.45 1.48 1.24
C TYR A 191 15.82 1.59 -0.14
N TRP A 192 15.13 0.51 -0.55
CA TRP A 192 14.26 0.42 -1.71
C TRP A 192 12.81 0.10 -1.31
N ASP A 193 11.92 0.09 -2.30
CA ASP A 193 10.51 -0.23 -2.15
C ASP A 193 10.29 -1.50 -1.33
N GLY A 194 9.41 -1.42 -0.34
CA GLY A 194 9.09 -2.53 0.55
C GLY A 194 8.44 -3.71 -0.16
N GLY A 195 7.81 -3.48 -1.32
CA GLY A 195 7.11 -4.50 -2.09
C GLY A 195 7.96 -5.69 -2.51
N TYR A 196 9.29 -5.58 -2.48
CA TYR A 196 10.19 -6.70 -2.74
C TYR A 196 10.25 -7.70 -1.59
N VAL A 197 9.98 -7.28 -0.34
CA VAL A 197 10.13 -8.12 0.85
C VAL A 197 8.85 -8.25 1.67
N ALA A 198 7.97 -7.24 1.65
CA ALA A 198 6.67 -7.25 2.33
C ALA A 198 5.68 -6.28 1.66
N ASN A 199 4.51 -6.75 1.23
CA ASN A 199 3.56 -5.92 0.49
C ASN A 199 2.09 -6.17 0.87
N PRO A 200 1.63 -5.64 2.04
CA PRO A 200 2.40 -5.16 3.20
C PRO A 200 2.82 -6.29 4.14
N SER A 201 3.59 -5.97 5.19
CA SER A 201 3.81 -6.88 6.33
C SER A 201 2.56 -6.92 7.22
N LEU A 202 2.11 -8.11 7.60
CA LEU A 202 0.97 -8.31 8.51
C LEU A 202 1.44 -8.48 9.96
N LEU A 203 2.69 -8.89 10.15
CA LEU A 203 3.23 -9.23 11.45
C LEU A 203 3.10 -8.10 12.49
N PRO A 204 3.41 -6.83 12.22
CA PRO A 204 3.26 -5.77 13.21
C PRO A 204 1.80 -5.56 13.64
N LEU A 205 0.83 -5.75 12.74
CA LEU A 205 -0.59 -5.70 13.09
C LEU A 205 -0.98 -6.81 14.06
N ILE A 206 -0.42 -8.02 13.86
CA ILE A 206 -0.70 -9.17 14.73
C ILE A 206 -0.02 -9.02 16.10
N THR A 207 1.21 -8.49 16.14
CA THR A 207 2.02 -8.47 17.37
C THR A 207 1.82 -7.22 18.22
N GLU A 208 1.45 -6.11 17.60
CA GLU A 208 1.42 -4.80 18.25
C GLU A 208 0.03 -4.17 18.32
N SER A 209 -0.98 -4.74 17.63
CA SER A 209 -2.38 -4.32 17.75
C SER A 209 -3.19 -5.31 18.59
N PRO A 210 -4.09 -4.85 19.44
CA PRO A 210 -5.03 -5.72 20.16
C PRO A 210 -6.20 -6.17 19.29
N CYS A 211 -6.32 -5.67 18.05
CA CYS A 211 -7.42 -5.95 17.15
C CYS A 211 -7.34 -7.38 16.60
N SER A 212 -8.49 -8.02 16.43
CA SER A 212 -8.57 -9.36 15.83
C SER A 212 -9.06 -9.33 14.38
N ASP A 213 -9.59 -8.21 13.91
CA ASP A 213 -10.09 -8.05 12.53
C ASP A 213 -9.09 -7.27 11.69
N LEU A 214 -8.48 -7.97 10.75
CA LEU A 214 -7.51 -7.42 9.82
C LEU A 214 -8.10 -7.41 8.41
N VAL A 215 -8.25 -6.21 7.85
CA VAL A 215 -8.75 -6.00 6.48
C VAL A 215 -7.57 -5.75 5.55
N LEU A 216 -7.31 -6.70 4.67
CA LEU A 216 -6.31 -6.58 3.61
C LEU A 216 -6.94 -5.94 2.37
N VAL A 217 -6.41 -4.78 1.95
CA VAL A 217 -6.77 -4.14 0.68
C VAL A 217 -5.71 -4.53 -0.36
N GLN A 218 -6.10 -5.42 -1.26
CA GLN A 218 -5.21 -6.00 -2.26
C GLN A 218 -5.39 -5.34 -3.62
N ILE A 219 -4.29 -4.88 -4.20
CA ILE A 219 -4.25 -4.18 -5.49
C ILE A 219 -3.78 -5.11 -6.60
N ASN A 220 -2.77 -5.93 -6.31
CA ASN A 220 -2.15 -6.79 -7.32
C ASN A 220 -2.92 -8.11 -7.42
N PRO A 221 -3.42 -8.51 -8.60
CA PRO A 221 -4.10 -9.78 -8.77
C PRO A 221 -3.24 -10.95 -8.35
N ALA A 222 -3.76 -11.79 -7.44
CA ALA A 222 -3.06 -13.01 -7.03
C ALA A 222 -3.11 -14.09 -8.13
N CYS A 223 -4.23 -14.16 -8.85
CA CYS A 223 -4.48 -15.12 -9.92
C CYS A 223 -4.69 -14.42 -11.26
N ARG A 224 -4.29 -15.09 -12.34
CA ARG A 224 -4.63 -14.75 -13.73
C ARG A 224 -5.23 -15.99 -14.38
N PRO A 225 -6.34 -15.86 -15.13
CA PRO A 225 -6.97 -17.04 -15.75
C PRO A 225 -6.14 -17.62 -16.90
N GLU A 226 -5.37 -16.77 -17.59
CA GLU A 226 -4.59 -17.17 -18.76
C GLU A 226 -3.09 -17.13 -18.50
N VAL A 227 -2.36 -18.01 -19.18
CA VAL A 227 -0.90 -18.01 -19.18
C VAL A 227 -0.41 -16.94 -20.15
N PRO A 228 0.42 -15.97 -19.69
CA PRO A 228 0.92 -14.93 -20.56
C PRO A 228 1.85 -15.48 -21.64
N THR A 229 1.68 -15.03 -22.88
CA THR A 229 2.47 -15.49 -24.03
C THR A 229 3.30 -14.39 -24.68
N SER A 230 2.93 -13.12 -24.51
CA SER A 230 3.75 -12.01 -24.99
C SER A 230 4.85 -11.67 -23.96
N ALA A 231 6.00 -11.15 -24.44
CA ALA A 231 7.09 -10.74 -23.55
C ALA A 231 6.64 -9.71 -22.52
N ARG A 232 5.76 -8.81 -22.90
CA ARG A 232 5.18 -7.78 -22.01
C ARG A 232 4.34 -8.41 -20.93
N ASP A 233 3.37 -9.27 -21.28
CA ASP A 233 2.47 -9.89 -20.31
C ASP A 233 3.24 -10.81 -19.35
N ILE A 234 4.32 -11.45 -19.84
CA ILE A 234 5.24 -12.25 -19.00
C ILE A 234 5.92 -11.34 -17.96
N LEU A 235 6.45 -10.18 -18.36
CA LEU A 235 7.09 -9.23 -17.45
C LEU A 235 6.07 -8.66 -16.45
N ASP A 236 4.87 -8.33 -16.90
CA ASP A 236 3.78 -7.87 -16.05
C ASP A 236 3.43 -8.94 -14.99
N ARG A 237 3.32 -10.20 -15.41
CA ARG A 237 3.05 -11.31 -14.49
C ARG A 237 4.18 -11.58 -13.51
N LEU A 238 5.43 -11.50 -13.96
CA LEU A 238 6.60 -11.61 -13.07
C LEU A 238 6.59 -10.52 -12.00
N ASN A 239 6.26 -9.29 -12.37
CA ASN A 239 6.11 -8.19 -11.42
C ASN A 239 5.02 -8.49 -10.38
N GLU A 240 3.81 -8.92 -10.80
CA GLU A 240 2.73 -9.29 -9.89
C GLU A 240 3.12 -10.41 -8.93
N ILE A 241 3.76 -11.47 -9.44
CA ILE A 241 4.22 -12.60 -8.63
C ILE A 241 5.24 -12.12 -7.60
N THR A 242 6.20 -11.29 -8.01
CA THR A 242 7.23 -10.76 -7.12
C THR A 242 6.60 -9.95 -5.99
N PHE A 243 5.70 -9.03 -6.31
CA PHE A 243 5.06 -8.15 -5.33
C PHE A 243 4.00 -8.83 -4.46
N ASN A 244 3.51 -10.00 -4.86
CA ASN A 244 2.57 -10.79 -4.05
C ASN A 244 3.26 -11.90 -3.22
N SER A 245 4.48 -12.30 -3.58
CA SER A 245 5.10 -13.52 -3.06
C SER A 245 5.28 -13.53 -1.54
N SER A 246 5.71 -12.41 -0.98
CA SER A 246 5.91 -12.24 0.46
C SER A 246 4.58 -12.29 1.22
N LEU A 247 3.59 -11.54 0.77
CA LEU A 247 2.25 -11.52 1.36
C LEU A 247 1.60 -12.91 1.32
N LEU A 248 1.65 -13.61 0.19
CA LEU A 248 1.08 -14.96 0.07
C LEU A 248 1.78 -15.97 0.98
N LYS A 249 3.09 -15.84 1.21
CA LYS A 249 3.82 -16.68 2.17
C LYS A 249 3.36 -16.37 3.60
N GLU A 250 3.22 -15.11 3.95
CA GLU A 250 2.79 -14.69 5.29
C GLU A 250 1.36 -15.18 5.57
N LEU A 251 0.42 -14.98 4.64
CA LEU A 251 -0.95 -15.50 4.75
C LEU A 251 -1.00 -17.01 4.92
N ARG A 252 -0.19 -17.77 4.16
CA ARG A 252 -0.10 -19.24 4.31
C ARG A 252 0.46 -19.64 5.66
N SER A 253 1.46 -18.92 6.16
CA SER A 253 2.05 -19.18 7.48
C SER A 253 1.05 -18.93 8.61
N ILE A 254 0.29 -17.84 8.53
CA ILE A 254 -0.79 -17.54 9.48
C ILE A 254 -1.85 -18.63 9.45
N ALA A 255 -2.32 -19.02 8.26
CA ALA A 255 -3.33 -20.07 8.11
C ALA A 255 -2.86 -21.42 8.67
N LEU A 256 -1.59 -21.79 8.43
CA LEU A 256 -1.00 -23.02 8.98
C LEU A 256 -0.94 -22.97 10.52
N LEU A 257 -0.50 -21.84 11.10
CA LEU A 257 -0.48 -21.68 12.55
C LEU A 257 -1.88 -21.76 13.15
N GLN A 258 -2.88 -21.15 12.54
CA GLN A 258 -4.27 -21.25 12.96
C GLN A 258 -4.78 -22.70 12.93
N GLN A 259 -4.46 -23.45 11.87
CA GLN A 259 -4.83 -24.87 11.78
C GLN A 259 -4.17 -25.72 12.87
N LEU A 260 -2.88 -25.51 13.15
CA LEU A 260 -2.15 -26.22 14.20
C LEU A 260 -2.74 -25.90 15.60
N LEU A 261 -3.00 -24.62 15.88
CA LEU A 261 -3.61 -24.19 17.15
C LEU A 261 -5.03 -24.73 17.34
N ALA A 262 -5.80 -24.88 16.24
CA ALA A 262 -7.13 -25.47 16.30
C ALA A 262 -7.09 -26.98 16.53
N ALA A 263 -6.09 -27.68 15.96
CA ALA A 263 -5.95 -29.15 16.07
C ALA A 263 -5.31 -29.60 17.38
N GLU A 264 -4.27 -28.91 17.84
CA GLU A 264 -3.43 -29.34 18.99
C GLU A 264 -3.70 -28.52 20.26
N GLY A 265 -4.45 -27.42 20.14
CA GLY A 265 -4.69 -26.46 21.23
C GLY A 265 -3.50 -25.53 21.46
N HIS A 266 -3.65 -24.67 22.47
CA HIS A 266 -2.57 -23.75 22.84
C HIS A 266 -1.46 -24.49 23.59
N PRO A 267 -0.18 -24.14 23.37
CA PRO A 267 0.93 -24.68 24.16
C PRO A 267 0.69 -24.47 25.66
N ALA A 268 1.01 -25.48 26.48
CA ALA A 268 0.81 -25.43 27.92
C ALA A 268 1.58 -24.24 28.53
N GLY A 269 0.91 -23.47 29.41
CA GLY A 269 1.49 -22.33 30.10
C GLY A 269 1.47 -21.00 29.32
N VAL A 270 0.84 -20.95 28.16
CA VAL A 270 0.70 -19.73 27.33
C VAL A 270 -0.54 -18.94 27.78
N GLY A 271 -0.31 -17.70 28.24
CA GLY A 271 -1.39 -16.80 28.69
C GLY A 271 -2.23 -16.23 27.54
N ALA A 272 -3.40 -15.69 27.89
CA ALA A 272 -4.38 -15.12 26.94
C ALA A 272 -3.84 -13.95 26.07
N GLY A 273 -2.74 -13.30 26.46
CA GLY A 273 -2.10 -12.21 25.69
C GLY A 273 -0.94 -12.66 24.81
N SER A 274 -0.70 -13.97 24.65
CA SER A 274 0.40 -14.47 23.84
C SER A 274 0.15 -14.31 22.34
N LEU A 275 1.22 -14.30 21.57
CA LEU A 275 1.18 -14.29 20.10
C LEU A 275 0.32 -15.44 19.54
N PHE A 276 0.38 -16.62 20.13
CA PHE A 276 -0.44 -17.78 19.75
C PHE A 276 -1.94 -17.48 19.89
N HIS A 277 -2.33 -16.81 20.97
CA HIS A 277 -3.71 -16.42 21.18
C HIS A 277 -4.17 -15.34 20.20
N GLN A 278 -3.29 -14.36 19.88
CA GLN A 278 -3.56 -13.34 18.88
C GLN A 278 -3.76 -13.97 17.50
N VAL A 279 -2.84 -14.85 17.06
CA VAL A 279 -2.95 -15.57 15.77
C VAL A 279 -4.21 -16.43 15.72
N ALA A 280 -4.55 -17.15 16.80
CA ALA A 280 -5.74 -18.00 16.82
C ALA A 280 -7.05 -17.22 16.66
N ARG A 281 -7.10 -15.97 17.12
CA ARG A 281 -8.30 -15.12 17.06
C ARG A 281 -8.34 -14.24 15.83
N LEU A 282 -7.26 -14.15 15.06
CA LEU A 282 -7.16 -13.27 13.91
C LEU A 282 -8.19 -13.66 12.84
N ARG A 283 -8.99 -12.70 12.42
CA ARG A 283 -9.94 -12.81 11.32
C ARG A 283 -9.40 -11.97 10.15
N LEU A 284 -9.09 -12.65 9.06
CA LEU A 284 -8.59 -12.02 7.85
C LEU A 284 -9.76 -11.73 6.90
N HIS A 285 -9.89 -10.49 6.53
CA HIS A 285 -10.88 -10.02 5.56
C HIS A 285 -10.14 -9.49 4.33
N HIS A 286 -10.65 -9.77 3.15
CA HIS A 286 -10.06 -9.31 1.90
C HIS A 286 -10.99 -8.36 1.16
N ILE A 287 -10.45 -7.25 0.70
CA ILE A 287 -11.07 -6.35 -0.26
C ILE A 287 -10.17 -6.31 -1.49
N ASP A 288 -10.61 -6.90 -2.58
CA ASP A 288 -9.90 -6.91 -3.85
C ASP A 288 -10.88 -6.76 -5.02
N ALA A 289 -10.40 -6.19 -6.11
CA ALA A 289 -11.13 -6.07 -7.37
C ALA A 289 -10.39 -6.84 -8.46
N THR A 290 -10.16 -8.14 -8.23
CA THR A 290 -9.30 -8.98 -9.07
C THR A 290 -9.69 -8.92 -10.55
N GLU A 291 -10.99 -8.93 -10.89
CA GLU A 291 -11.47 -8.88 -12.28
C GLU A 291 -11.18 -7.54 -12.94
N ASP A 292 -11.49 -6.41 -12.27
CA ASP A 292 -11.27 -5.07 -12.80
C ASP A 292 -9.78 -4.73 -12.88
N MET A 293 -9.02 -5.10 -11.85
CA MET A 293 -7.57 -4.84 -11.76
C MET A 293 -6.78 -5.76 -12.69
N ALA A 294 -7.27 -6.97 -13.00
CA ALA A 294 -6.62 -7.89 -13.92
C ALA A 294 -6.55 -7.37 -15.36
N GLN A 295 -7.43 -6.46 -15.76
CA GLN A 295 -7.41 -5.81 -17.07
C GLN A 295 -6.31 -4.74 -17.18
N LEU A 296 -5.71 -4.34 -16.05
CA LEU A 296 -4.68 -3.31 -15.98
C LEU A 296 -3.29 -3.97 -15.96
N GLY A 297 -2.43 -3.60 -16.92
CA GLY A 297 -1.02 -4.05 -16.95
C GLY A 297 -0.14 -3.26 -15.98
N ALA A 298 1.09 -3.73 -15.73
CA ALA A 298 2.04 -3.07 -14.82
C ALA A 298 2.37 -1.62 -15.24
N ALA A 299 2.36 -1.31 -16.52
CA ALA A 299 2.58 0.05 -17.01
C ALA A 299 1.53 1.06 -16.51
N SER A 300 0.29 0.62 -16.26
CA SER A 300 -0.76 1.49 -15.73
C SER A 300 -0.53 1.92 -14.28
N LYS A 301 0.35 1.22 -13.53
CA LYS A 301 0.80 1.63 -12.19
C LYS A 301 1.54 2.96 -12.17
N LEU A 302 2.07 3.39 -13.32
CA LEU A 302 2.72 4.68 -13.49
C LEU A 302 1.76 5.76 -14.06
N ASN A 303 0.56 5.39 -14.46
CA ASN A 303 -0.43 6.31 -15.02
C ASN A 303 -1.24 7.00 -13.91
N ALA A 304 -0.79 8.17 -13.49
CA ALA A 304 -1.49 9.00 -12.51
C ALA A 304 -2.39 10.08 -13.16
N ALA A 305 -2.81 9.92 -14.41
CA ALA A 305 -3.78 10.81 -15.04
C ALA A 305 -5.12 10.80 -14.27
N TRP A 306 -5.72 11.98 -14.08
CA TRP A 306 -6.91 12.14 -13.24
C TRP A 306 -8.08 11.21 -13.62
N PRO A 307 -8.41 10.98 -14.90
CA PRO A 307 -9.47 10.04 -15.27
C PRO A 307 -9.18 8.61 -14.80
N MET A 308 -7.89 8.18 -14.82
CA MET A 308 -7.50 6.86 -14.33
C MET A 308 -7.61 6.78 -12.81
N ILE A 309 -7.11 7.80 -12.11
CA ILE A 309 -7.22 7.91 -10.65
C ILE A 309 -8.69 7.88 -10.20
N GLN A 310 -9.57 8.65 -10.86
CA GLN A 310 -10.99 8.64 -10.55
C GLN A 310 -11.66 7.28 -10.83
N ARG A 311 -11.31 6.63 -11.94
CA ARG A 311 -11.82 5.29 -12.25
C ARG A 311 -11.46 4.29 -11.16
N LEU A 312 -10.18 4.26 -10.75
CA LEU A 312 -9.70 3.38 -9.69
C LEU A 312 -10.37 3.68 -8.34
N HIS A 313 -10.55 4.96 -8.00
CA HIS A 313 -11.27 5.38 -6.81
C HIS A 313 -12.71 4.87 -6.82
N THR A 314 -13.44 5.00 -7.94
CA THR A 314 -14.80 4.51 -8.07
C THR A 314 -14.86 2.99 -7.89
N ILE A 315 -14.01 2.23 -8.58
CA ILE A 315 -13.91 0.77 -8.41
C ILE A 315 -13.66 0.42 -6.93
N GLY A 316 -12.74 1.14 -6.26
CA GLY A 316 -12.45 0.91 -4.84
C GLY A 316 -13.65 1.15 -3.92
N ARG A 317 -14.40 2.21 -4.17
CA ARG A 317 -15.64 2.51 -3.41
C ARG A 317 -16.69 1.43 -3.60
N ASP A 318 -16.95 1.04 -4.84
CA ASP A 318 -17.98 0.04 -5.19
C ASP A 318 -17.62 -1.33 -4.59
N THR A 319 -16.33 -1.72 -4.67
CA THR A 319 -15.82 -2.96 -4.07
C THR A 319 -15.99 -2.95 -2.55
N ALA A 320 -15.63 -1.85 -1.88
CA ALA A 320 -15.78 -1.72 -0.43
C ALA A 320 -17.25 -1.70 0.00
N ASP A 321 -18.14 -1.09 -0.79
CA ASP A 321 -19.59 -1.09 -0.51
C ASP A 321 -20.15 -2.51 -0.59
N ALA A 322 -19.84 -3.25 -1.65
CA ALA A 322 -20.24 -4.64 -1.79
C ALA A 322 -19.71 -5.51 -0.64
N TRP A 323 -18.44 -5.31 -0.26
CA TRP A 323 -17.84 -6.02 0.86
C TRP A 323 -18.52 -5.70 2.20
N LEU A 324 -18.85 -4.44 2.48
CA LEU A 324 -19.56 -4.03 3.69
C LEU A 324 -20.98 -4.62 3.76
N GLN A 325 -21.68 -4.73 2.63
CA GLN A 325 -22.99 -5.36 2.57
C GLN A 325 -22.94 -6.84 2.91
N GLN A 326 -21.88 -7.55 2.51
CA GLN A 326 -21.71 -8.98 2.74
C GLN A 326 -21.15 -9.31 4.12
N HIS A 327 -20.19 -8.52 4.62
CA HIS A 327 -19.38 -8.83 5.79
C HIS A 327 -19.60 -7.89 6.97
N GLY A 328 -20.19 -6.71 6.76
CA GLY A 328 -20.34 -5.67 7.80
C GLY A 328 -21.17 -6.09 9.03
N ALA A 329 -21.90 -7.20 8.96
CA ALA A 329 -22.59 -7.78 10.11
C ALA A 329 -21.66 -8.68 10.97
N HIS A 330 -20.55 -9.16 10.42
CA HIS A 330 -19.69 -10.18 11.01
C HIS A 330 -18.33 -9.65 11.51
N ILE A 331 -18.02 -8.37 11.24
CA ILE A 331 -16.86 -7.66 11.79
C ILE A 331 -17.12 -7.20 13.19
#